data_9a1aeb88f0290fb1a8fead1053c59bb9
#
_entry.id   9a1aeb88f0290fb1a8fead1053c59bb9
#
_cell.length_a   1.000
_cell.length_b   1.000
_cell.length_c   1.000
_cell.angle_alpha   90.00
_cell.angle_beta   90.00
_cell.angle_gamma   90.00
#
_symmetry.space_group_name_H-M   'P 1'
#
loop_
_entity.id
_entity.type
_entity.pdbx_description
1 polymer ?
#
loop_
_entity_poly.entity_id
_entity_poly.type
_entity_poly.pdbx_seq_one_letter_code
_entity_poly.pdbx_strand_id
1 'polypeptide(L)'
;MLMKKEFFTTVIALMICSATASAQYSDTATAQYKQHSIEITTGYPSIIHFFEYPFIGESIEMQKCGRRYKEHYQPELNVGYTFQWAKRWEVNALLNAHLTIMDVYQYPLLPEYADRTPSETNSSQYYDWNADPVSITRQTKVYGAFCVSFRFKWLVRESFSMYSALGVGTSFAVPFPLPYLAPIGIQFGKGKVFGIVEANISAATTFGMAGIGIRL
;
A
#
# COMPACT_ATOMS: atom_id res chain seq x y z
N MET A 1 -25.92 -1.88 3.08
CA MET A 1 -25.21 -0.58 3.04
C MET A 1 -25.09 0.10 4.41
N LEU A 2 -25.91 -0.24 5.41
CA LEU A 2 -25.86 0.33 6.78
C LEU A 2 -24.65 -0.15 7.62
N MET A 3 -24.21 -1.40 7.51
CA MET A 3 -23.10 -1.94 8.30
C MET A 3 -21.74 -1.21 8.11
N LYS A 4 -21.52 -0.55 6.98
CA LYS A 4 -20.27 0.17 6.71
C LYS A 4 -20.08 1.45 7.54
N LYS A 5 -21.20 2.15 7.86
CA LYS A 5 -21.13 3.39 8.66
C LYS A 5 -20.83 3.10 10.14
N GLU A 6 -21.46 2.10 10.70
CA GLU A 6 -21.32 1.78 12.12
C GLU A 6 -19.94 1.22 12.45
N PHE A 7 -19.37 0.41 11.57
CA PHE A 7 -18.01 -0.09 11.76
C PHE A 7 -16.96 1.05 11.77
N PHE A 8 -17.08 1.99 10.84
CA PHE A 8 -16.18 3.16 10.78
C PHE A 8 -16.32 4.06 12.00
N THR A 9 -17.57 4.28 12.45
CA THR A 9 -17.87 5.09 13.65
C THR A 9 -17.31 4.40 14.91
N THR A 10 -17.43 3.09 15.01
CA THR A 10 -16.92 2.32 16.17
C THR A 10 -15.38 2.32 16.22
N VAL A 11 -14.71 2.20 15.07
CA VAL A 11 -13.23 2.26 15.00
C VAL A 11 -12.74 3.66 15.38
N ILE A 12 -13.38 4.72 14.88
CA ILE A 12 -13.04 6.11 15.24
C ILE A 12 -13.32 6.37 16.73
N ALA A 13 -14.44 5.88 17.26
CA ALA A 13 -14.78 6.03 18.68
C ALA A 13 -13.77 5.28 19.58
N LEU A 14 -13.34 4.07 19.20
CA LEU A 14 -12.28 3.33 19.90
C LEU A 14 -10.93 4.06 19.84
N MET A 15 -10.59 4.69 18.71
CA MET A 15 -9.38 5.52 18.59
C MET A 15 -9.44 6.75 19.48
N ILE A 16 -10.58 7.45 19.54
CA ILE A 16 -10.79 8.62 20.40
C ILE A 16 -10.77 8.22 21.88
N CYS A 17 -11.43 7.13 22.27
CA CYS A 17 -11.43 6.64 23.65
C CYS A 17 -10.05 6.19 24.11
N SER A 18 -9.24 5.55 23.25
CA SER A 18 -7.86 5.18 23.60
C SER A 18 -6.95 6.41 23.74
N ALA A 19 -7.18 7.45 22.93
CA ALA A 19 -6.45 8.72 23.04
C ALA A 19 -6.79 9.48 24.33
N THR A 20 -8.06 9.50 24.76
CA THR A 20 -8.50 10.16 25.98
C THR A 20 -8.08 9.42 27.26
N ALA A 21 -8.12 8.08 27.26
CA ALA A 21 -7.65 7.28 28.40
C ALA A 21 -6.14 7.45 28.66
N SER A 22 -5.35 7.68 27.61
CA SER A 22 -3.91 7.95 27.75
C SER A 22 -3.60 9.36 28.26
N ALA A 23 -4.50 10.33 28.07
CA ALA A 23 -4.30 11.72 28.47
C ALA A 23 -4.43 11.94 30.02
N GLN A 24 -5.08 11.03 30.72
CA GLN A 24 -5.27 11.17 32.17
C GLN A 24 -4.12 10.65 33.04
N TYR A 25 -3.11 9.99 32.46
CA TYR A 25 -2.04 9.33 33.21
C TYR A 25 -0.70 10.04 33.10
N SER A 26 -0.54 11.28 33.48
CA SER A 26 0.78 11.90 33.71
C SER A 26 0.87 13.40 33.36
N ASP A 27 0.59 14.23 34.29
CA ASP A 27 0.66 15.69 34.10
C ASP A 27 2.07 16.31 34.20
N THR A 28 3.11 15.55 34.47
CA THR A 28 4.45 16.13 34.70
C THR A 28 5.52 15.67 33.69
N ALA A 29 5.29 14.60 32.94
CA ALA A 29 6.27 14.10 31.97
C ALA A 29 5.82 14.30 30.50
N THR A 30 4.61 14.76 30.24
CA THR A 30 3.96 14.78 28.94
C THR A 30 4.40 15.91 28.01
N ALA A 31 4.90 17.00 28.54
CA ALA A 31 5.30 18.16 27.74
C ALA A 31 6.52 17.88 26.83
N GLN A 32 7.31 16.86 27.14
CA GLN A 32 8.56 16.56 26.44
C GLN A 32 8.37 15.57 25.28
N TYR A 33 7.20 14.94 25.11
CA TYR A 33 6.99 13.86 24.14
C TYR A 33 6.04 14.18 23.00
N LYS A 34 5.42 15.37 22.97
CA LYS A 34 4.59 15.78 21.84
C LYS A 34 5.47 16.11 20.65
N GLN A 35 5.83 15.11 19.88
CA GLN A 35 6.68 15.26 18.71
C GLN A 35 5.92 14.87 17.44
N HIS A 36 6.04 15.72 16.45
CA HIS A 36 5.51 15.47 15.12
C HIS A 36 6.66 15.12 14.18
N SER A 37 6.41 14.28 13.21
CA SER A 37 7.37 14.02 12.14
C SER A 37 6.67 13.74 10.81
N ILE A 38 7.38 14.04 9.73
CA ILE A 38 7.01 13.67 8.37
C ILE A 38 8.01 12.63 7.90
N GLU A 39 7.51 11.58 7.29
CA GLU A 39 8.27 10.45 6.79
C GLU A 39 8.07 10.32 5.28
N ILE A 40 9.13 10.11 4.54
CA ILE A 40 9.09 9.75 3.12
C ILE A 40 9.79 8.41 3.00
N THR A 41 9.05 7.40 2.56
CA THR A 41 9.56 6.04 2.44
C THR A 41 9.23 5.48 1.06
N THR A 42 10.01 4.51 0.66
CA THR A 42 9.75 3.68 -0.51
C THR A 42 9.73 2.22 -0.09
N GLY A 43 8.95 1.42 -0.77
CA GLY A 43 8.79 0.02 -0.44
C GLY A 43 8.50 -0.85 -1.64
N TYR A 44 8.27 -2.12 -1.37
CA TYR A 44 7.82 -3.06 -2.37
C TYR A 44 6.29 -2.98 -2.49
N PRO A 45 5.73 -3.14 -3.71
CA PRO A 45 4.30 -3.07 -3.95
C PRO A 45 3.48 -3.93 -2.99
N SER A 46 2.35 -3.39 -2.58
CA SER A 46 1.41 -4.10 -1.72
C SER A 46 0.96 -5.41 -2.34
N ILE A 47 0.79 -6.44 -1.51
CA ILE A 47 0.17 -7.70 -1.93
C ILE A 47 -1.25 -7.46 -2.50
N ILE A 48 -1.90 -6.37 -2.07
CA ILE A 48 -3.21 -5.96 -2.57
C ILE A 48 -3.10 -5.48 -4.00
N HIS A 49 -1.98 -4.89 -4.38
CA HIS A 49 -1.72 -4.56 -5.77
C HIS A 49 -1.85 -5.79 -6.67
N PHE A 50 -1.43 -6.95 -6.20
CA PHE A 50 -1.67 -8.21 -6.91
C PHE A 50 -3.15 -8.61 -6.91
N PHE A 51 -3.96 -8.14 -5.96
CA PHE A 51 -5.40 -8.36 -5.90
C PHE A 51 -6.21 -7.26 -6.58
N GLU A 52 -5.73 -6.05 -6.68
CA GLU A 52 -6.33 -4.92 -7.41
C GLU A 52 -6.09 -5.03 -8.91
N TYR A 53 -4.97 -5.61 -9.26
CA TYR A 53 -4.71 -5.99 -10.65
C TYR A 53 -5.74 -7.02 -11.07
N PRO A 54 -6.28 -6.94 -12.29
CA PRO A 54 -7.41 -7.76 -12.71
C PRO A 54 -7.08 -9.22 -12.55
N PHE A 55 -7.32 -9.67 -11.35
CA PHE A 55 -7.12 -11.03 -10.96
C PHE A 55 -7.96 -11.88 -11.87
N ILE A 56 -7.31 -12.83 -12.46
CA ILE A 56 -7.97 -13.93 -13.17
C ILE A 56 -9.03 -13.45 -14.18
N GLY A 57 -9.95 -12.55 -13.80
CA GLY A 57 -11.04 -12.07 -14.65
C GLY A 57 -10.58 -11.23 -15.84
N GLU A 58 -9.89 -10.10 -15.62
CA GLU A 58 -9.37 -9.30 -16.76
C GLU A 58 -8.26 -10.04 -17.51
N SER A 59 -7.46 -10.87 -16.84
CA SER A 59 -6.48 -11.72 -17.50
C SER A 59 -7.15 -12.71 -18.45
N ILE A 60 -8.25 -13.34 -18.01
CA ILE A 60 -9.04 -14.24 -18.83
C ILE A 60 -9.75 -13.47 -19.96
N GLU A 61 -10.36 -12.32 -19.65
CA GLU A 61 -11.00 -11.48 -20.66
C GLU A 61 -9.98 -10.95 -21.68
N MET A 62 -8.79 -10.53 -21.23
CA MET A 62 -7.72 -10.13 -22.13
C MET A 62 -7.25 -11.28 -23.03
N GLN A 63 -7.07 -12.47 -22.48
CA GLN A 63 -6.71 -13.64 -23.27
C GLN A 63 -7.79 -14.03 -24.29
N LYS A 64 -9.06 -13.90 -23.95
CA LYS A 64 -10.16 -14.10 -24.88
C LYS A 64 -10.13 -13.13 -26.06
N CYS A 65 -9.54 -11.94 -25.86
CA CYS A 65 -9.32 -10.92 -26.88
C CYS A 65 -7.92 -10.99 -27.54
N GLY A 66 -7.17 -12.05 -27.32
CA GLY A 66 -5.82 -12.22 -27.88
C GLY A 66 -4.78 -11.29 -27.27
N ARG A 67 -4.97 -10.87 -26.03
CA ARG A 67 -4.05 -9.96 -25.34
C ARG A 67 -3.31 -10.66 -24.23
N ARG A 68 -2.02 -10.34 -24.12
CA ARG A 68 -1.19 -10.64 -22.95
C ARG A 68 -0.60 -9.34 -22.42
N TYR A 69 -0.25 -9.28 -21.16
CA TYR A 69 0.43 -8.14 -20.58
C TYR A 69 1.71 -8.56 -19.89
N LYS A 70 2.66 -7.63 -19.87
CA LYS A 70 3.87 -7.71 -19.07
C LYS A 70 3.92 -6.47 -18.18
N GLU A 71 3.95 -6.72 -16.91
CA GLU A 71 3.96 -5.69 -15.90
C GLU A 71 5.38 -5.28 -15.54
N HIS A 72 5.61 -3.99 -15.38
CA HIS A 72 6.85 -3.42 -14.91
C HIS A 72 6.59 -2.75 -13.56
N TYR A 73 7.01 -3.42 -12.50
CA TYR A 73 6.86 -2.91 -11.15
C TYR A 73 7.75 -1.71 -10.91
N GLN A 74 7.17 -0.66 -10.35
CA GLN A 74 7.87 0.51 -9.87
C GLN A 74 7.84 0.53 -8.34
N PRO A 75 8.88 1.08 -7.67
CA PRO A 75 8.84 1.27 -6.23
C PRO A 75 7.67 2.17 -5.83
N GLU A 76 7.07 1.89 -4.70
CA GLU A 76 6.04 2.73 -4.13
C GLU A 76 6.64 3.94 -3.43
N LEU A 77 5.93 5.06 -3.46
CA LEU A 77 6.23 6.26 -2.69
C LEU A 77 5.20 6.41 -1.58
N ASN A 78 5.69 6.52 -0.35
CA ASN A 78 4.86 6.75 0.80
C ASN A 78 5.22 8.08 1.46
N VAL A 79 4.19 8.83 1.84
CA VAL A 79 4.31 10.01 2.69
C VAL A 79 3.57 9.74 3.98
N GLY A 80 4.28 9.75 5.10
CA GLY A 80 3.76 9.49 6.43
C GLY A 80 3.78 10.72 7.30
N TYR A 81 2.76 10.87 8.13
CA TYR A 81 2.75 11.80 9.24
C TYR A 81 2.64 11.03 10.54
N THR A 82 3.57 11.25 11.44
CA THR A 82 3.64 10.57 12.74
C THR A 82 3.49 11.57 13.88
N PHE A 83 2.62 11.24 14.81
CA PHE A 83 2.45 11.96 16.06
C PHE A 83 2.82 11.07 17.25
N GLN A 84 3.85 11.45 17.98
CA GLN A 84 4.26 10.80 19.22
C GLN A 84 3.65 11.52 20.40
N TRP A 85 2.75 10.87 21.16
CA TRP A 85 2.12 11.46 22.35
C TRP A 85 2.71 10.96 23.66
N ALA A 86 3.49 9.88 23.62
CA ALA A 86 4.18 9.34 24.78
C ALA A 86 5.52 8.73 24.38
N LYS A 87 6.41 8.50 25.33
CA LYS A 87 7.76 7.97 25.07
C LYS A 87 7.80 6.74 24.17
N ARG A 88 6.77 5.89 24.26
CA ARG A 88 6.71 4.60 23.56
C ARG A 88 5.58 4.49 22.54
N TRP A 89 4.73 5.51 22.44
CA TRP A 89 3.53 5.41 21.62
C TRP A 89 3.48 6.50 20.57
N GLU A 90 3.22 6.08 19.36
CA GLU A 90 3.01 6.94 18.18
C GLU A 90 1.77 6.51 17.43
N VAL A 91 1.14 7.47 16.76
CA VAL A 91 0.20 7.19 15.67
C VAL A 91 0.84 7.66 14.37
N ASN A 92 0.72 6.85 13.33
CA ASN A 92 1.20 7.17 12.00
C ASN A 92 0.05 7.09 11.01
N ALA A 93 -0.08 8.12 10.18
CA ALA A 93 -0.96 8.16 9.02
C ALA A 93 -0.08 8.14 7.76
N LEU A 94 -0.28 7.18 6.89
CA LEU A 94 0.52 6.92 5.71
C LEU A 94 -0.34 7.05 4.45
N LEU A 95 0.07 7.90 3.53
CA LEU A 95 -0.47 7.98 2.17
C LEU A 95 0.52 7.35 1.21
N ASN A 96 0.03 6.42 0.43
CA ASN A 96 0.80 5.68 -0.56
C ASN A 96 0.40 6.11 -1.98
N ALA A 97 1.38 6.16 -2.87
CA ALA A 97 1.17 6.25 -4.31
C ALA A 97 2.07 5.23 -5.02
N HIS A 98 1.48 4.46 -5.91
CA HIS A 98 2.16 3.45 -6.71
C HIS A 98 1.85 3.63 -8.19
N LEU A 99 2.89 3.53 -9.01
CA LEU A 99 2.82 3.63 -10.46
C LEU A 99 3.09 2.26 -11.07
N THR A 100 2.14 1.73 -11.84
CA THR A 100 2.34 0.51 -12.61
C THR A 100 2.39 0.83 -14.10
N ILE A 101 3.46 0.40 -14.74
CA ILE A 101 3.62 0.45 -16.19
C ILE A 101 3.40 -0.95 -16.74
N MET A 102 2.53 -1.06 -17.71
CA MET A 102 2.12 -2.32 -18.31
C MET A 102 2.25 -2.28 -19.83
N ASP A 103 2.95 -3.23 -20.41
CA ASP A 103 2.97 -3.45 -21.85
C ASP A 103 1.93 -4.50 -22.21
N VAL A 104 0.94 -4.11 -23.01
CA VAL A 104 -0.14 -4.96 -23.51
C VAL A 104 0.22 -5.41 -24.92
N TYR A 105 0.39 -6.68 -25.10
CA TYR A 105 0.72 -7.35 -26.38
C TYR A 105 -0.56 -7.87 -27.01
N GLN A 106 -0.84 -7.47 -28.26
CA GLN A 106 -1.94 -8.00 -29.06
C GLN A 106 -1.40 -9.05 -30.00
N TYR A 107 -1.95 -10.26 -29.96
CA TYR A 107 -1.57 -11.38 -30.81
C TYR A 107 -2.51 -11.51 -32.02
N PRO A 108 -2.01 -11.97 -33.16
CA PRO A 108 -2.84 -12.20 -34.36
C PRO A 108 -3.80 -13.39 -34.18
N LEU A 109 -4.86 -13.40 -34.96
CA LEU A 109 -5.70 -14.58 -35.08
C LEU A 109 -4.92 -15.68 -35.83
N LEU A 110 -5.23 -16.92 -35.53
CA LEU A 110 -4.77 -18.05 -36.33
C LEU A 110 -5.28 -17.89 -37.77
N PRO A 111 -4.52 -18.29 -38.81
CA PRO A 111 -4.90 -18.09 -40.21
C PRO A 111 -6.28 -18.63 -40.58
N GLU A 112 -6.71 -19.72 -39.97
CA GLU A 112 -8.02 -20.36 -40.17
C GLU A 112 -9.21 -19.55 -39.62
N TYR A 113 -8.93 -18.52 -38.82
CA TYR A 113 -9.94 -17.63 -38.21
C TYR A 113 -9.76 -16.16 -38.60
N ALA A 114 -8.90 -15.87 -39.59
CA ALA A 114 -8.54 -14.48 -39.95
C ALA A 114 -9.74 -13.65 -40.42
N ASP A 115 -10.77 -14.30 -41.01
CA ASP A 115 -11.98 -13.64 -41.49
C ASP A 115 -13.08 -13.46 -40.43
N ARG A 116 -12.85 -13.90 -39.19
CA ARG A 116 -13.83 -13.79 -38.13
C ARG A 116 -13.82 -12.39 -37.46
N THR A 117 -15.00 -11.99 -37.02
CA THR A 117 -15.14 -10.75 -36.27
C THR A 117 -14.67 -10.91 -34.80
N PRO A 118 -14.23 -9.83 -34.12
CA PRO A 118 -13.83 -9.90 -32.72
C PRO A 118 -14.89 -10.48 -31.75
N SER A 119 -16.18 -10.31 -32.08
CA SER A 119 -17.28 -10.89 -31.30
C SER A 119 -17.38 -12.40 -31.40
N GLU A 120 -16.94 -12.97 -32.54
CA GLU A 120 -16.95 -14.42 -32.81
C GLU A 120 -15.69 -15.12 -32.27
N THR A 121 -14.64 -14.34 -32.02
CA THR A 121 -13.32 -14.82 -31.54
C THR A 121 -13.09 -14.57 -30.05
N ASN A 122 -14.15 -14.54 -29.25
CA ASN A 122 -14.06 -14.34 -27.81
C ASN A 122 -13.61 -15.62 -27.08
N SER A 123 -12.44 -16.13 -27.48
CA SER A 123 -11.77 -17.26 -26.82
C SER A 123 -10.28 -17.25 -27.14
N SER A 124 -9.47 -17.60 -26.16
CA SER A 124 -8.01 -17.64 -26.28
C SER A 124 -7.49 -18.62 -27.34
N GLN A 125 -8.28 -19.62 -27.72
CA GLN A 125 -7.92 -20.65 -28.71
C GLN A 125 -7.83 -20.13 -30.16
N TYR A 126 -8.41 -18.97 -30.47
CA TYR A 126 -8.42 -18.39 -31.82
C TYR A 126 -7.15 -17.58 -32.13
N TYR A 127 -6.25 -17.37 -31.17
CA TYR A 127 -5.08 -16.53 -31.34
C TYR A 127 -3.79 -17.35 -31.42
N ASP A 128 -2.87 -16.91 -32.27
CA ASP A 128 -1.53 -17.50 -32.37
C ASP A 128 -0.59 -16.91 -31.34
N TRP A 129 -0.47 -17.58 -30.21
CA TRP A 129 0.38 -17.17 -29.09
C TRP A 129 1.88 -17.39 -29.32
N ASN A 130 2.25 -18.05 -30.44
CA ASN A 130 3.64 -18.29 -30.80
C ASN A 130 4.13 -17.28 -31.85
N ALA A 131 3.22 -16.57 -32.50
CA ALA A 131 3.56 -15.49 -33.40
C ALA A 131 4.07 -14.24 -32.66
N ASP A 132 4.76 -13.38 -33.41
CA ASP A 132 5.08 -12.05 -32.89
C ASP A 132 3.79 -11.23 -32.70
N PRO A 133 3.71 -10.42 -31.63
CA PRO A 133 2.55 -9.58 -31.39
C PRO A 133 2.39 -8.53 -32.51
N VAL A 134 1.18 -8.35 -32.99
CA VAL A 134 0.86 -7.35 -34.05
C VAL A 134 0.91 -5.92 -33.53
N SER A 135 0.73 -5.73 -32.23
CA SER A 135 0.90 -4.42 -31.60
C SER A 135 1.30 -4.55 -30.12
N ILE A 136 2.02 -3.54 -29.64
CA ILE A 136 2.39 -3.39 -28.22
C ILE A 136 1.93 -2.01 -27.78
N THR A 137 1.05 -1.98 -26.79
CA THR A 137 0.55 -0.71 -26.22
C THR A 137 0.98 -0.58 -24.78
N ARG A 138 1.65 0.52 -24.46
CA ARG A 138 2.04 0.84 -23.08
C ARG A 138 0.92 1.55 -22.36
N GLN A 139 0.53 1.03 -21.22
CA GLN A 139 -0.46 1.61 -20.32
C GLN A 139 0.19 1.93 -18.98
N THR A 140 -0.22 3.05 -18.40
CA THR A 140 0.22 3.46 -17.07
C THR A 140 -0.99 3.60 -16.17
N LYS A 141 -0.96 2.93 -15.02
CA LYS A 141 -2.00 3.04 -13.99
C LYS A 141 -1.39 3.58 -12.70
N VAL A 142 -2.12 4.45 -12.02
CA VAL A 142 -1.74 4.98 -10.71
C VAL A 142 -2.67 4.40 -9.66
N TYR A 143 -2.09 3.85 -8.63
CA TYR A 143 -2.80 3.31 -7.48
C TYR A 143 -2.44 4.13 -6.25
N GLY A 144 -3.29 4.07 -5.25
CA GLY A 144 -3.02 4.72 -3.99
C GLY A 144 -3.70 4.00 -2.85
N ALA A 145 -3.13 4.18 -1.66
CA ALA A 145 -3.66 3.64 -0.42
C ALA A 145 -3.47 4.62 0.72
N PHE A 146 -4.31 4.47 1.73
CA PHE A 146 -4.21 5.22 2.97
C PHE A 146 -4.21 4.23 4.13
N CYS A 147 -3.28 4.41 5.08
CA CYS A 147 -3.17 3.57 6.26
C CYS A 147 -3.05 4.44 7.51
N VAL A 148 -3.61 3.95 8.61
CA VAL A 148 -3.39 4.51 9.94
C VAL A 148 -2.94 3.38 10.86
N SER A 149 -1.85 3.60 11.59
CA SER A 149 -1.28 2.61 12.48
C SER A 149 -0.84 3.22 13.81
N PHE A 150 -0.89 2.40 14.85
CA PHE A 150 -0.31 2.65 16.14
C PHE A 150 1.03 1.95 16.22
N ARG A 151 2.07 2.68 16.57
CA ARG A 151 3.42 2.17 16.78
C ARG A 151 3.73 2.12 18.27
N PHE A 152 4.16 0.96 18.73
CA PHE A 152 4.68 0.78 20.09
C PHE A 152 6.19 0.58 20.05
N LYS A 153 6.94 1.53 20.63
CA LYS A 153 8.40 1.49 20.76
C LYS A 153 8.78 0.64 21.96
N TRP A 154 9.25 -0.57 21.74
CA TRP A 154 9.72 -1.46 22.80
C TRP A 154 11.19 -1.22 23.15
N LEU A 155 11.99 -0.63 22.25
CA LEU A 155 13.34 -0.16 22.53
C LEU A 155 13.48 1.30 22.11
N VAL A 156 13.93 2.16 23.05
CA VAL A 156 14.18 3.58 22.81
C VAL A 156 15.56 3.94 23.34
N ARG A 157 16.45 4.38 22.44
CA ARG A 157 17.78 4.92 22.72
C ARG A 157 17.90 6.31 22.08
N GLU A 158 18.94 7.07 22.39
CA GLU A 158 19.13 8.43 21.83
C GLU A 158 19.13 8.50 20.31
N SER A 159 19.77 7.54 19.65
CA SER A 159 19.92 7.54 18.18
C SER A 159 19.25 6.36 17.49
N PHE A 160 18.49 5.56 18.26
CA PHE A 160 17.94 4.32 17.73
C PHE A 160 16.69 3.94 18.51
N SER A 161 15.64 3.58 17.81
CA SER A 161 14.45 2.97 18.41
C SER A 161 13.94 1.82 17.57
N MET A 162 13.37 0.83 18.22
CA MET A 162 12.66 -0.28 17.57
C MET A 162 11.21 -0.29 18.01
N TYR A 163 10.32 -0.60 17.09
CA TYR A 163 8.88 -0.62 17.34
C TYR A 163 8.19 -1.74 16.60
N SER A 164 6.97 -2.04 17.01
CA SER A 164 6.00 -2.79 16.23
C SER A 164 4.79 -1.90 16.00
N ALA A 165 4.09 -2.14 14.89
CA ALA A 165 2.90 -1.37 14.55
C ALA A 165 1.72 -2.26 14.19
N LEU A 166 0.54 -1.77 14.55
CA LEU A 166 -0.74 -2.37 14.22
C LEU A 166 -1.69 -1.27 13.75
N GLY A 167 -2.45 -1.54 12.70
CA GLY A 167 -3.37 -0.56 12.15
C GLY A 167 -4.30 -1.12 11.11
N VAL A 168 -4.89 -0.19 10.37
CA VAL A 168 -5.78 -0.48 9.25
C VAL A 168 -5.47 0.45 8.09
N GLY A 169 -5.69 -0.04 6.89
CA GLY A 169 -5.57 0.76 5.68
C GLY A 169 -6.65 0.40 4.67
N THR A 170 -6.71 1.17 3.61
CA THR A 170 -7.59 0.91 2.48
C THR A 170 -6.90 1.33 1.20
N SER A 171 -7.10 0.58 0.13
CA SER A 171 -6.75 1.02 -1.21
C SER A 171 -7.88 1.86 -1.80
N PHE A 172 -7.52 2.80 -2.66
CA PHE A 172 -8.52 3.62 -3.37
C PHE A 172 -9.27 2.84 -4.45
N ALA A 173 -8.65 1.81 -5.01
CA ALA A 173 -9.29 0.94 -5.99
C ALA A 173 -10.23 -0.07 -5.33
N VAL A 174 -9.84 -0.59 -4.16
CA VAL A 174 -10.66 -1.55 -3.39
C VAL A 174 -10.94 -0.95 -2.00
N PRO A 175 -12.05 -0.24 -1.81
CA PRO A 175 -12.36 0.47 -0.57
C PRO A 175 -12.81 -0.52 0.54
N PHE A 176 -11.94 -1.45 0.86
CA PHE A 176 -12.12 -2.46 1.89
C PHE A 176 -11.04 -2.27 2.97
N PRO A 177 -11.41 -2.28 4.26
CA PRO A 177 -10.43 -2.15 5.33
C PRO A 177 -9.54 -3.39 5.40
N LEU A 178 -8.24 -3.17 5.37
CA LEU A 178 -7.20 -4.17 5.38
C LEU A 178 -6.29 -3.96 6.59
N PRO A 179 -5.81 -5.01 7.23
CA PRO A 179 -4.91 -4.87 8.35
C PRO A 179 -3.58 -4.23 7.93
N TYR A 180 -3.03 -3.42 8.80
CA TYR A 180 -1.65 -2.97 8.77
C TYR A 180 -0.91 -3.66 9.90
N LEU A 181 0.10 -4.45 9.58
CA LEU A 181 0.92 -5.19 10.52
C LEU A 181 2.39 -4.92 10.23
N ALA A 182 3.10 -4.35 11.20
CA ALA A 182 4.56 -4.22 11.15
C ALA A 182 5.15 -4.88 12.40
N PRO A 183 5.60 -6.12 12.30
CA PRO A 183 6.20 -6.82 13.43
C PRO A 183 7.47 -6.14 13.93
N ILE A 184 8.23 -5.52 13.02
CA ILE A 184 9.47 -4.82 13.35
C ILE A 184 9.65 -3.58 12.49
N GLY A 185 9.91 -2.45 13.14
CA GLY A 185 10.36 -1.21 12.56
C GLY A 185 11.53 -0.64 13.33
N ILE A 186 12.42 0.04 12.64
CA ILE A 186 13.62 0.65 13.16
C ILE A 186 13.67 2.11 12.74
N GLN A 187 13.87 3.00 13.70
CA GLN A 187 14.20 4.40 13.45
C GLN A 187 15.61 4.66 13.96
N PHE A 188 16.46 5.29 13.16
CA PHE A 188 17.84 5.57 13.51
C PHE A 188 18.25 6.98 13.07
N GLY A 189 18.95 7.68 13.92
CA GLY A 189 19.44 9.04 13.69
C GLY A 189 19.28 9.95 14.91
N LYS A 190 20.21 10.88 15.05
CA LYS A 190 20.18 11.93 16.08
C LYS A 190 19.65 13.23 15.48
N GLY A 191 18.89 13.99 16.28
CA GLY A 191 18.38 15.30 15.90
C GLY A 191 17.15 15.27 15.03
N LYS A 192 17.03 16.22 14.09
CA LYS A 192 15.81 16.44 13.30
C LYS A 192 15.59 15.38 12.21
N VAL A 193 16.66 14.85 11.63
CA VAL A 193 16.57 13.86 10.54
C VAL A 193 16.82 12.47 11.09
N PHE A 194 16.03 11.50 10.64
CA PHE A 194 16.21 10.09 11.00
C PHE A 194 15.93 9.19 9.80
N GLY A 195 16.57 8.03 9.79
CA GLY A 195 16.25 6.95 8.86
C GLY A 195 15.17 6.04 9.45
N ILE A 196 14.40 5.41 8.59
CA ILE A 196 13.37 4.44 8.95
C ILE A 196 13.47 3.21 8.06
N VAL A 197 13.36 2.04 8.67
CA VAL A 197 13.20 0.75 7.98
C VAL A 197 12.11 -0.02 8.71
N GLU A 198 11.18 -0.58 7.97
CA GLU A 198 10.05 -1.31 8.53
C GLU A 198 9.75 -2.55 7.69
N ALA A 199 9.63 -3.70 8.35
CA ALA A 199 9.06 -4.89 7.75
C ALA A 199 7.55 -4.89 8.03
N ASN A 200 6.72 -4.90 6.97
CA ASN A 200 5.27 -4.77 7.13
C ASN A 200 4.48 -5.58 6.11
N ILE A 201 3.20 -5.76 6.41
CA ILE A 201 2.17 -6.23 5.50
C ILE A 201 0.99 -5.28 5.65
N SER A 202 0.64 -4.58 4.56
CA SER A 202 -0.40 -3.56 4.60
C SER A 202 -1.06 -3.32 3.25
N ALA A 203 -2.06 -2.44 3.23
CA ALA A 203 -2.66 -1.93 2.00
C ALA A 203 -1.66 -1.10 1.17
N ALA A 204 -0.67 -0.49 1.82
CA ALA A 204 0.30 0.39 1.17
C ALA A 204 1.52 -0.37 0.67
N THR A 205 2.14 -1.20 1.51
CA THR A 205 3.37 -1.91 1.18
C THR A 205 3.32 -3.34 1.69
N THR A 206 4.10 -4.22 1.07
CA THR A 206 4.30 -5.60 1.54
C THR A 206 5.79 -5.92 1.58
N PHE A 207 6.20 -6.71 2.59
CA PHE A 207 7.56 -7.13 2.93
C PHE A 207 8.44 -6.05 3.55
N GLY A 208 8.32 -4.78 3.16
CA GLY A 208 9.08 -3.75 3.84
C GLY A 208 9.14 -2.41 3.12
N MET A 209 9.45 -1.39 3.89
CA MET A 209 9.71 -0.05 3.42
C MET A 209 10.94 0.53 4.09
N ALA A 210 11.61 1.45 3.41
CA ALA A 210 12.74 2.21 3.95
C ALA A 210 12.67 3.66 3.50
N GLY A 211 13.22 4.57 4.29
CA GLY A 211 13.23 5.98 3.96
C GLY A 211 13.79 6.86 5.04
N ILE A 212 13.39 8.12 4.99
CA ILE A 212 13.82 9.17 5.90
C ILE A 212 12.64 9.89 6.52
N GLY A 213 12.85 10.43 7.72
CA GLY A 213 11.87 11.28 8.38
C GLY A 213 12.51 12.53 8.95
N ILE A 214 11.67 13.55 9.15
CA ILE A 214 12.05 14.84 9.72
C ILE A 214 11.15 15.10 10.92
N ARG A 215 11.76 15.32 12.10
CA ARG A 215 11.06 15.75 13.31
C ARG A 215 10.82 17.27 13.23
N LEU A 216 9.59 17.66 13.51
CA LEU A 216 9.13 19.05 13.44
C LEU A 216 9.29 19.76 14.79
#